data_0f5f2ecf74a194d8632cf32b6fa957cc
#
_entry.id   0f5f2ecf74a194d8632cf32b6fa957cc
#
_cell.length_a   1.000
_cell.length_b   1.000
_cell.length_c   1.000
_cell.angle_alpha   90.00
_cell.angle_beta   90.00
_cell.angle_gamma   90.00
#
_symmetry.space_group_name_H-M   'P 1'
#
loop_
_entity.id
_entity.type
_entity.pdbx_description
1 polymer ?
#
loop_
_entity_poly.entity_id
_entity_poly.type
_entity_poly.pdbx_seq_one_letter_code
_entity_poly.pdbx_strand_id
1 'polypeptide(L)'
;EAEADADGWKSLHKRLKKIDPDAANRINENDSQRIQRALEVYEITGKTLTSLIFAERKVPFPYPIKKIILSPKDRSVHHDRVKHRFLEMLKSGFIDEVEALYRRSDLSLNLPSMRLVGYRQVWHYLDEECNYEEMCNYALIATRQLAKRQITWCRSEGNAEWHDPYQNGSFSEILKNLHN
;
A
#
# COMPACT_ATOMS: atom_id res chain seq x y z
N GLU A 1 -8.31 -0.58 20.32
CA GLU A 1 -8.47 0.89 20.19
C GLU A 1 -8.71 1.53 21.56
N ALA A 2 -9.72 1.15 22.35
CA ALA A 2 -9.99 1.73 23.68
C ALA A 2 -8.78 1.70 24.65
N GLU A 3 -7.99 0.62 24.65
CA GLU A 3 -6.73 0.55 25.40
C GLU A 3 -5.66 1.52 24.89
N ALA A 4 -5.62 1.73 23.57
CA ALA A 4 -4.67 2.67 22.95
C ALA A 4 -5.00 4.12 23.30
N ASP A 5 -6.29 4.43 23.41
CA ASP A 5 -6.77 5.77 23.82
C ASP A 5 -6.46 6.05 25.29
N ALA A 6 -6.50 5.02 26.15
CA ALA A 6 -6.21 5.15 27.59
C ALA A 6 -4.70 5.15 27.90
N ASP A 7 -3.93 4.22 27.35
CA ASP A 7 -2.55 3.94 27.75
C ASP A 7 -1.49 4.39 26.72
N GLY A 8 -1.93 4.74 25.51
CA GLY A 8 -1.09 5.14 24.39
C GLY A 8 -0.34 3.98 23.71
N TRP A 9 0.03 4.19 22.44
CA TRP A 9 0.68 3.16 21.61
C TRP A 9 2.04 2.68 22.12
N LYS A 10 2.78 3.54 22.82
CA LYS A 10 4.07 3.15 23.44
C LYS A 10 3.90 2.12 24.55
N SER A 11 2.82 2.21 25.32
CA SER A 11 2.49 1.21 26.35
C SER A 11 2.14 -0.13 25.70
N LEU A 12 1.31 -0.11 24.66
CA LEU A 12 0.97 -1.30 23.89
C LEU A 12 2.18 -1.94 23.21
N HIS A 13 3.13 -1.15 22.71
CA HIS A 13 4.38 -1.68 22.20
C HIS A 13 5.23 -2.38 23.28
N LYS A 14 5.27 -1.82 24.50
CA LYS A 14 5.91 -2.49 25.66
C LYS A 14 5.21 -3.81 26.02
N ARG A 15 3.87 -3.85 25.94
CA ARG A 15 3.09 -5.09 26.10
C ARG A 15 3.44 -6.11 25.02
N LEU A 16 3.49 -5.68 23.76
CA LEU A 16 3.91 -6.52 22.64
C LEU A 16 5.31 -7.08 22.86
N LYS A 17 6.25 -6.27 23.37
CA LYS A 17 7.61 -6.72 23.65
C LYS A 17 7.70 -7.85 24.68
N LYS A 18 6.75 -7.93 25.63
CA LYS A 18 6.67 -9.03 26.58
C LYS A 18 6.06 -10.31 25.97
N ILE A 19 5.15 -10.17 25.02
CA ILE A 19 4.40 -11.27 24.38
C ILE A 19 5.18 -11.83 23.18
N ASP A 20 5.65 -10.95 22.29
CA ASP A 20 6.35 -11.27 21.05
C ASP A 20 7.54 -10.32 20.85
N PRO A 21 8.69 -10.60 21.52
CA PRO A 21 9.88 -9.77 21.44
C PRO A 21 10.37 -9.58 19.99
N ASP A 22 10.27 -10.62 19.16
CA ASP A 22 10.72 -10.60 17.77
C ASP A 22 9.84 -9.68 16.91
N ALA A 23 8.54 -9.70 17.11
CA ALA A 23 7.64 -8.75 16.46
C ALA A 23 7.91 -7.32 16.93
N ALA A 24 8.06 -7.10 18.24
CA ALA A 24 8.34 -5.77 18.80
C ALA A 24 9.65 -5.16 18.30
N ASN A 25 10.69 -5.97 18.09
CA ASN A 25 11.97 -5.49 17.54
C ASN A 25 11.86 -5.06 16.06
N ARG A 26 10.90 -5.62 15.31
CA ARG A 26 10.66 -5.29 13.89
C ARG A 26 9.66 -4.16 13.70
N ILE A 27 8.75 -3.97 14.63
CA ILE A 27 7.66 -2.99 14.57
C ILE A 27 8.09 -1.73 15.31
N ASN A 28 8.01 -0.58 14.63
CA ASN A 28 8.30 0.71 15.28
C ASN A 28 7.26 1.01 16.36
N GLU A 29 7.67 1.60 17.48
CA GLU A 29 6.79 1.96 18.60
C GLU A 29 5.65 2.94 18.24
N ASN A 30 5.79 3.65 17.10
CA ASN A 30 4.78 4.56 16.56
C ASN A 30 3.91 3.92 15.47
N ASP A 31 4.13 2.64 15.12
CA ASP A 31 3.34 1.93 14.13
C ASP A 31 2.11 1.27 14.78
N SER A 32 1.11 2.11 15.02
CA SER A 32 -0.13 1.72 15.69
C SER A 32 -0.81 0.51 15.05
N GLN A 33 -0.90 0.48 13.72
CA GLN A 33 -1.59 -0.58 12.99
C GLN A 33 -0.92 -1.94 13.15
N ARG A 34 0.43 -1.97 13.07
CA ARG A 34 1.16 -3.23 13.25
C ARG A 34 1.21 -3.70 14.68
N ILE A 35 1.29 -2.78 15.65
CA ILE A 35 1.18 -3.10 17.08
C ILE A 35 -0.18 -3.72 17.37
N GLN A 36 -1.25 -3.04 16.95
CA GLN A 36 -2.62 -3.52 17.11
C GLN A 36 -2.79 -4.92 16.51
N ARG A 37 -2.39 -5.11 15.26
CA ARG A 37 -2.52 -6.39 14.58
C ARG A 37 -1.80 -7.53 15.29
N ALA A 38 -0.60 -7.28 15.80
CA ALA A 38 0.17 -8.31 16.52
C ALA A 38 -0.50 -8.71 17.84
N LEU A 39 -1.04 -7.73 18.58
CA LEU A 39 -1.77 -7.97 19.83
C LEU A 39 -3.12 -8.66 19.59
N GLU A 40 -3.90 -8.24 18.58
CA GLU A 40 -5.16 -8.89 18.19
C GLU A 40 -4.96 -10.37 17.86
N VAL A 41 -3.91 -10.68 17.07
CA VAL A 41 -3.60 -12.07 16.73
C VAL A 41 -3.34 -12.88 17.99
N TYR A 42 -2.59 -12.35 18.93
CA TYR A 42 -2.32 -13.02 20.19
C TYR A 42 -3.59 -13.21 21.03
N GLU A 43 -4.44 -12.21 21.17
CA GLU A 43 -5.67 -12.27 21.94
C GLU A 43 -6.67 -13.27 21.38
N ILE A 44 -6.79 -13.34 20.04
CA ILE A 44 -7.73 -14.26 19.38
C ILE A 44 -7.22 -15.71 19.37
N THR A 45 -5.90 -15.91 19.19
CA THR A 45 -5.36 -17.25 18.92
C THR A 45 -4.55 -17.84 20.07
N GLY A 46 -4.15 -17.05 21.06
CA GLY A 46 -3.19 -17.43 22.09
C GLY A 46 -1.75 -17.63 21.58
N LYS A 47 -1.50 -17.36 20.29
CA LYS A 47 -0.19 -17.56 19.64
C LYS A 47 0.38 -16.24 19.18
N THR A 48 1.71 -16.09 19.25
CA THR A 48 2.37 -14.87 18.77
C THR A 48 2.31 -14.79 17.24
N LEU A 49 2.25 -13.56 16.71
CA LEU A 49 2.30 -13.33 15.26
C LEU A 49 3.55 -13.94 14.65
N THR A 50 4.70 -13.82 15.33
CA THR A 50 5.96 -14.42 14.89
C THR A 50 5.86 -15.94 14.79
N SER A 51 5.28 -16.62 15.78
CA SER A 51 5.14 -18.09 15.76
C SER A 51 4.24 -18.58 14.63
N LEU A 52 3.16 -17.86 14.33
CA LEU A 52 2.26 -18.20 13.23
C LEU A 52 2.94 -18.04 11.87
N ILE A 53 3.66 -16.93 11.65
CA ILE A 53 4.42 -16.70 10.41
C ILE A 53 5.49 -17.78 10.22
N PHE A 54 6.17 -18.19 11.29
CA PHE A 54 7.15 -19.28 11.21
C PHE A 54 6.51 -20.63 10.89
N ALA A 55 5.33 -20.93 11.45
CA ALA A 55 4.61 -22.16 11.17
C ALA A 55 4.15 -22.23 9.71
N GLU A 56 3.63 -21.12 9.18
CA GLU A 56 3.17 -21.02 7.79
C GLU A 56 4.30 -21.15 6.77
N ARG A 57 5.47 -20.57 7.05
CA ARG A 57 6.65 -20.68 6.18
C ARG A 57 7.22 -22.10 6.05
N LYS A 58 6.86 -23.02 6.94
CA LYS A 58 7.32 -24.41 6.90
C LYS A 58 6.56 -25.28 5.88
N VAL A 59 5.40 -24.82 5.43
CA VAL A 59 4.63 -25.53 4.42
C VAL A 59 4.99 -24.96 3.05
N PRO A 60 5.81 -25.65 2.24
CA PRO A 60 6.14 -25.15 0.90
C PRO A 60 4.87 -25.20 0.04
N PHE A 61 4.70 -24.16 -0.78
CA PHE A 61 3.63 -24.15 -1.78
C PHE A 61 3.87 -25.31 -2.77
N PRO A 62 2.87 -26.19 -3.02
CA PRO A 62 3.10 -27.47 -3.71
C PRO A 62 3.31 -27.34 -5.22
N TYR A 63 3.21 -26.13 -5.77
CA TYR A 63 3.36 -25.90 -7.22
C TYR A 63 4.54 -24.99 -7.51
N PRO A 64 5.19 -25.12 -8.70
CA PRO A 64 6.19 -24.17 -9.16
C PRO A 64 5.55 -22.80 -9.36
N ILE A 65 6.19 -21.77 -8.81
CA ILE A 65 5.74 -20.38 -8.96
C ILE A 65 6.72 -19.65 -9.87
N LYS A 66 6.23 -19.13 -10.98
CA LYS A 66 6.96 -18.19 -11.84
C LYS A 66 6.50 -16.78 -11.52
N LYS A 67 7.41 -15.93 -11.04
CA LYS A 67 7.12 -14.54 -10.70
C LYS A 67 7.54 -13.64 -11.86
N ILE A 68 6.61 -12.84 -12.36
CA ILE A 68 6.83 -11.89 -13.44
C ILE A 68 6.52 -10.49 -12.93
N ILE A 69 7.46 -9.57 -13.04
CA ILE A 69 7.30 -8.18 -12.66
C ILE A 69 7.35 -7.32 -13.93
N LEU A 70 6.25 -6.59 -14.15
CA LEU A 70 6.16 -5.60 -15.21
C LEU A 70 6.52 -4.23 -14.66
N SER A 71 7.65 -3.68 -15.08
CA SER A 71 8.10 -2.36 -14.64
C SER A 71 8.86 -1.65 -15.76
N PRO A 72 8.53 -0.38 -16.05
CA PRO A 72 9.32 0.40 -17.00
C PRO A 72 10.77 0.49 -16.57
N LYS A 73 11.70 0.34 -17.48
CA LYS A 73 13.13 0.59 -17.24
C LYS A 73 13.39 2.06 -16.98
N ASP A 74 12.71 2.93 -17.72
CA ASP A 74 12.83 4.38 -17.57
C ASP A 74 11.73 4.93 -16.64
N ARG A 75 12.17 5.58 -15.56
CA ARG A 75 11.28 6.23 -14.60
C ARG A 75 10.54 7.44 -15.18
N SER A 76 11.12 8.14 -16.15
CA SER A 76 10.48 9.29 -16.79
C SER A 76 9.21 8.86 -17.50
N VAL A 77 9.28 7.78 -18.28
CA VAL A 77 8.12 7.18 -18.96
C VAL A 77 7.02 6.83 -17.96
N HIS A 78 7.40 6.26 -16.80
CA HIS A 78 6.42 5.95 -15.76
C HIS A 78 5.77 7.21 -15.16
N HIS A 79 6.56 8.25 -14.89
CA HIS A 79 6.06 9.52 -14.36
C HIS A 79 5.11 10.22 -15.33
N ASP A 80 5.40 10.20 -16.62
CA ASP A 80 4.55 10.80 -17.65
C ASP A 80 3.22 10.06 -17.77
N ARG A 81 3.23 8.72 -17.70
CA ARG A 81 2.01 7.92 -17.69
C ARG A 81 1.16 8.17 -16.44
N VAL A 82 1.77 8.26 -15.27
CA VAL A 82 1.08 8.62 -14.03
C VAL A 82 0.39 9.97 -14.18
N LYS A 83 1.11 10.96 -14.73
CA LYS A 83 0.56 12.30 -14.99
C LYS A 83 -0.60 12.24 -15.98
N HIS A 84 -0.39 11.58 -17.12
CA HIS A 84 -1.43 11.46 -18.16
C HIS A 84 -2.68 10.78 -17.61
N ARG A 85 -2.53 9.63 -16.94
CA ARG A 85 -3.66 8.92 -16.33
C ARG A 85 -4.43 9.79 -15.34
N PHE A 86 -3.75 10.55 -14.49
CA PHE A 86 -4.41 11.41 -13.51
C PHE A 86 -5.19 12.54 -14.20
N LEU A 87 -4.63 13.15 -15.25
CA LEU A 87 -5.33 14.17 -16.04
C LEU A 87 -6.56 13.61 -16.74
N GLU A 88 -6.49 12.39 -17.27
CA GLU A 88 -7.66 11.73 -17.85
C GLU A 88 -8.73 11.40 -16.81
N MET A 89 -8.35 10.99 -15.61
CA MET A 89 -9.30 10.80 -14.50
C MET A 89 -10.02 12.10 -14.15
N LEU A 90 -9.31 13.22 -14.07
CA LEU A 90 -9.94 14.54 -13.82
C LEU A 90 -10.95 14.91 -14.91
N LYS A 91 -10.58 14.71 -16.18
CA LYS A 91 -11.50 14.94 -17.31
C LYS A 91 -12.73 14.03 -17.29
N SER A 92 -12.59 12.84 -16.74
CA SER A 92 -13.66 11.84 -16.65
C SER A 92 -14.56 12.00 -15.41
N GLY A 93 -14.45 13.13 -14.68
CA GLY A 93 -15.31 13.43 -13.55
C GLY A 93 -14.83 12.91 -12.21
N PHE A 94 -13.53 12.71 -12.03
CA PHE A 94 -12.98 12.19 -10.77
C PHE A 94 -13.27 13.11 -9.57
N ILE A 95 -13.32 14.43 -9.75
CA ILE A 95 -13.69 15.36 -8.69
C ILE A 95 -15.15 15.16 -8.30
N ASP A 96 -16.05 15.05 -9.27
CA ASP A 96 -17.49 14.84 -9.04
C ASP A 96 -17.75 13.52 -8.29
N GLU A 97 -16.99 12.47 -8.62
CA GLU A 97 -17.04 11.19 -7.91
C GLU A 97 -16.67 11.36 -6.44
N VAL A 98 -15.56 12.05 -6.14
CA VAL A 98 -15.13 12.27 -4.76
C VAL A 98 -16.07 13.20 -4.02
N GLU A 99 -16.61 14.23 -4.67
CA GLU A 99 -17.57 15.15 -4.08
C GLU A 99 -18.87 14.43 -3.70
N ALA A 100 -19.34 13.48 -4.49
CA ALA A 100 -20.49 12.64 -4.15
C ALA A 100 -20.24 11.81 -2.87
N LEU A 101 -19.02 11.34 -2.66
CA LEU A 101 -18.61 10.64 -1.44
C LEU A 101 -18.42 11.61 -0.27
N TYR A 102 -17.86 12.78 -0.52
CA TYR A 102 -17.63 13.83 0.49
C TYR A 102 -18.93 14.31 1.14
N ARG A 103 -20.01 14.41 0.37
CA ARG A 103 -21.33 14.81 0.86
C ARG A 103 -22.01 13.76 1.76
N ARG A 104 -21.46 12.57 1.87
CA ARG A 104 -21.99 11.51 2.72
C ARG A 104 -21.52 11.69 4.17
N SER A 105 -22.47 11.69 5.11
CA SER A 105 -22.20 11.85 6.55
C SER A 105 -21.51 10.65 7.21
N ASP A 106 -21.53 9.47 6.55
CA ASP A 106 -20.92 8.23 7.06
C ASP A 106 -19.45 8.06 6.63
N LEU A 107 -18.91 8.98 5.80
CA LEU A 107 -17.54 8.94 5.31
C LEU A 107 -16.70 10.08 5.87
N SER A 108 -15.42 9.80 6.09
CA SER A 108 -14.43 10.79 6.53
C SER A 108 -13.02 10.36 6.17
N LEU A 109 -12.04 11.26 6.24
CA LEU A 109 -10.62 10.94 6.05
C LEU A 109 -10.05 9.95 7.10
N ASN A 110 -10.79 9.65 8.16
CA ASN A 110 -10.38 8.61 9.12
C ASN A 110 -10.54 7.20 8.55
N LEU A 111 -11.40 7.02 7.56
CA LEU A 111 -11.60 5.74 6.90
C LEU A 111 -10.45 5.40 5.94
N PRO A 112 -9.94 4.17 5.95
CA PRO A 112 -8.84 3.75 5.07
C PRO A 112 -9.12 3.97 3.58
N SER A 113 -10.36 3.77 3.13
CA SER A 113 -10.79 3.98 1.74
C SER A 113 -10.65 5.45 1.29
N MET A 114 -10.94 6.40 2.17
CA MET A 114 -10.82 7.83 1.84
C MET A 114 -9.37 8.33 1.89
N ARG A 115 -8.45 7.56 2.47
CA ARG A 115 -7.01 7.85 2.47
C ARG A 115 -6.28 7.39 1.20
N LEU A 116 -6.97 6.78 0.24
CA LEU A 116 -6.38 6.39 -1.03
C LEU A 116 -5.82 7.60 -1.77
N VAL A 117 -4.70 7.36 -2.47
CA VAL A 117 -4.07 8.41 -3.29
C VAL A 117 -5.03 8.84 -4.38
N GLY A 118 -5.19 10.15 -4.52
CA GLY A 118 -6.20 10.80 -5.36
C GLY A 118 -7.39 11.24 -4.52
N TYR A 119 -8.11 10.33 -3.89
CA TYR A 119 -9.29 10.64 -3.05
C TYR A 119 -8.93 11.60 -1.92
N ARG A 120 -7.89 11.31 -1.16
CA ARG A 120 -7.41 12.18 -0.08
C ARG A 120 -7.09 13.59 -0.56
N GLN A 121 -6.45 13.75 -1.72
CA GLN A 121 -6.06 15.06 -2.21
C GLN A 121 -7.26 15.87 -2.68
N VAL A 122 -8.22 15.22 -3.38
CA VAL A 122 -9.47 15.87 -3.75
C VAL A 122 -10.31 16.22 -2.51
N TRP A 123 -10.31 15.38 -1.48
CA TRP A 123 -10.98 15.66 -0.21
C TRP A 123 -10.45 16.96 0.43
N HIS A 124 -9.11 17.12 0.56
CA HIS A 124 -8.51 18.36 1.07
C HIS A 124 -8.82 19.58 0.20
N TYR A 125 -8.98 19.40 -1.11
CA TYR A 125 -9.42 20.47 -2.00
C TYR A 125 -10.87 20.85 -1.72
N LEU A 126 -11.77 19.90 -1.46
CA LEU A 126 -13.18 20.15 -1.10
C LEU A 126 -13.33 20.75 0.29
N ASP A 127 -12.38 20.49 1.21
CA ASP A 127 -12.26 21.15 2.52
C ASP A 127 -11.66 22.57 2.43
N GLU A 128 -11.36 23.08 1.21
CA GLU A 128 -10.73 24.39 0.96
C GLU A 128 -9.31 24.53 1.57
N GLU A 129 -8.65 23.42 1.92
CA GLU A 129 -7.28 23.41 2.48
C GLU A 129 -6.21 23.65 1.42
N CYS A 130 -6.52 23.49 0.14
CA CYS A 130 -5.63 23.79 -0.98
C CYS A 130 -6.43 24.18 -2.23
N ASN A 131 -5.76 24.89 -3.16
CA ASN A 131 -6.37 25.20 -4.45
C ASN A 131 -6.26 24.02 -5.45
N TYR A 132 -6.91 24.15 -6.60
CA TYR A 132 -6.96 23.11 -7.64
C TYR A 132 -5.56 22.71 -8.15
N GLU A 133 -4.66 23.66 -8.35
CA GLU A 133 -3.31 23.40 -8.85
C GLU A 133 -2.48 22.64 -7.80
N GLU A 134 -2.58 23.04 -6.55
CA GLU A 134 -1.94 22.38 -5.41
C GLU A 134 -2.46 20.96 -5.24
N MET A 135 -3.78 20.76 -5.30
CA MET A 135 -4.40 19.43 -5.25
C MET A 135 -3.84 18.52 -6.34
N CYS A 136 -3.77 19.00 -7.59
CA CYS A 136 -3.19 18.24 -8.70
C CYS A 136 -1.73 17.87 -8.43
N ASN A 137 -0.91 18.81 -7.97
CA ASN A 137 0.48 18.58 -7.63
C ASN A 137 0.64 17.54 -6.50
N TYR A 138 -0.13 17.67 -5.42
CA TYR A 138 -0.09 16.73 -4.31
C TYR A 138 -0.49 15.32 -4.73
N ALA A 139 -1.52 15.19 -5.58
CA ALA A 139 -1.95 13.90 -6.12
C ALA A 139 -0.86 13.24 -6.98
N LEU A 140 -0.19 14.01 -7.84
CA LEU A 140 0.90 13.50 -8.66
C LEU A 140 2.11 13.09 -7.82
N ILE A 141 2.51 13.88 -6.84
CA ILE A 141 3.59 13.55 -5.91
C ILE A 141 3.26 12.27 -5.14
N ALA A 142 2.07 12.18 -4.56
CA ALA A 142 1.63 11.02 -3.79
C ALA A 142 1.59 9.75 -4.66
N THR A 143 1.11 9.84 -5.92
CA THR A 143 1.07 8.71 -6.86
C THR A 143 2.49 8.25 -7.23
N ARG A 144 3.41 9.17 -7.50
CA ARG A 144 4.83 8.84 -7.77
C ARG A 144 5.50 8.16 -6.57
N GLN A 145 5.21 8.62 -5.36
CA GLN A 145 5.70 7.99 -4.13
C GLN A 145 5.12 6.58 -3.94
N LEU A 146 3.83 6.39 -4.23
CA LEU A 146 3.20 5.07 -4.20
C LEU A 146 3.87 4.12 -5.20
N ALA A 147 4.05 4.55 -6.44
CA ALA A 147 4.74 3.79 -7.48
C ALA A 147 6.19 3.42 -7.07
N LYS A 148 6.93 4.35 -6.47
CA LYS A 148 8.27 4.08 -5.93
C LYS A 148 8.23 2.97 -4.86
N ARG A 149 7.26 3.01 -3.94
CA ARG A 149 7.09 1.97 -2.90
C ARG A 149 6.75 0.61 -3.53
N GLN A 150 5.88 0.57 -4.54
CA GLN A 150 5.55 -0.67 -5.27
C GLN A 150 6.80 -1.28 -5.92
N ILE A 151 7.61 -0.49 -6.63
CA ILE A 151 8.85 -0.97 -7.25
C ILE A 151 9.85 -1.46 -6.19
N THR A 152 9.96 -0.75 -5.05
CA THR A 152 10.82 -1.17 -3.95
C THR A 152 10.37 -2.51 -3.35
N TRP A 153 9.05 -2.69 -3.21
CA TRP A 153 8.48 -3.97 -2.75
C TRP A 153 8.73 -5.08 -3.77
N CYS A 154 8.50 -4.83 -5.06
CA CYS A 154 8.78 -5.81 -6.11
C CYS A 154 10.26 -6.25 -6.14
N ARG A 155 11.19 -5.35 -5.80
CA ARG A 155 12.63 -5.70 -5.73
C ARG A 155 12.98 -6.65 -4.59
N SER A 156 12.14 -6.74 -3.56
CA SER A 156 12.33 -7.72 -2.49
C SER A 156 11.87 -9.12 -2.86
N GLU A 157 11.14 -9.26 -3.99
CA GLU A 157 10.72 -10.55 -4.50
C GLU A 157 11.90 -11.29 -5.14
N GLY A 158 12.37 -12.33 -4.46
CA GLY A 158 13.42 -13.21 -5.01
C GLY A 158 12.93 -14.01 -6.23
N ASN A 159 13.84 -14.30 -7.15
CA ASN A 159 13.59 -15.12 -8.33
C ASN A 159 12.46 -14.61 -9.25
N ALA A 160 12.31 -13.29 -9.37
CA ALA A 160 11.35 -12.68 -10.27
C ALA A 160 12.00 -12.26 -11.59
N GLU A 161 11.32 -12.55 -12.70
CA GLU A 161 11.71 -12.09 -14.05
C GLU A 161 11.14 -10.67 -14.26
N TRP A 162 12.00 -9.73 -14.64
CA TRP A 162 11.62 -8.34 -14.87
C TRP A 162 11.47 -8.06 -16.37
N HIS A 163 10.31 -7.55 -16.76
CA HIS A 163 10.01 -7.16 -18.14
C HIS A 163 9.57 -5.70 -18.19
N ASP A 164 10.03 -5.00 -19.24
CA ASP A 164 9.54 -3.66 -19.54
C ASP A 164 8.26 -3.77 -20.38
N PRO A 165 7.08 -3.36 -19.87
CA PRO A 165 5.83 -3.49 -20.60
C PRO A 165 5.76 -2.62 -21.87
N TYR A 166 6.70 -1.70 -22.04
CA TYR A 166 6.77 -0.78 -23.19
C TYR A 166 7.81 -1.20 -24.23
N GLN A 167 8.57 -2.25 -23.96
CA GLN A 167 9.48 -2.81 -24.93
C GLN A 167 8.70 -3.69 -25.91
N ASN A 168 8.91 -3.46 -27.24
CA ASN A 168 8.30 -4.27 -28.28
C ASN A 168 8.66 -5.75 -28.11
N GLY A 169 7.64 -6.61 -28.16
CA GLY A 169 7.82 -8.06 -28.02
C GLY A 169 7.87 -8.59 -26.59
N SER A 170 7.92 -7.74 -25.57
CA SER A 170 7.98 -8.13 -24.17
C SER A 170 6.84 -9.09 -23.78
N PHE A 171 5.61 -8.81 -24.21
CA PHE A 171 4.46 -9.68 -23.95
C PHE A 171 4.59 -11.06 -24.61
N SER A 172 5.05 -11.10 -25.87
CA SER A 172 5.27 -12.36 -26.59
C SER A 172 6.38 -13.20 -25.97
N GLU A 173 7.42 -12.57 -25.42
CA GLU A 173 8.48 -13.22 -24.68
C GLU A 173 7.98 -13.85 -23.38
N ILE A 174 7.16 -13.10 -22.62
CA ILE A 174 6.53 -13.60 -21.39
C ILE A 174 5.68 -14.84 -21.70
N LEU A 175 4.83 -14.78 -22.74
CA LEU A 175 3.98 -15.92 -23.12
C LEU A 175 4.80 -17.15 -23.50
N LYS A 176 5.88 -16.99 -24.28
CA LYS A 176 6.79 -18.10 -24.61
C LYS A 176 7.40 -18.73 -23.35
N ASN A 177 7.81 -17.89 -22.40
CA ASN A 177 8.42 -18.33 -21.15
C ASN A 177 7.43 -19.02 -20.20
N LEU A 178 6.13 -18.80 -20.32
CA LEU A 178 5.10 -19.46 -19.51
C LEU A 178 4.76 -20.86 -20.02
N HIS A 179 5.05 -21.17 -21.29
CA HIS A 179 4.73 -22.46 -21.93
C HIS A 179 5.91 -23.44 -21.90
N ASN A 180 7.09 -22.98 -21.47
CA ASN A 180 8.29 -23.78 -21.22
C ASN A 180 8.49 -24.03 -19.73
#